data_90144b63fa209688f1f34c1d9ea4adfd
#
_entry.id   90144b63fa209688f1f34c1d9ea4adfd
#
_cell.length_a   1.000
_cell.length_b   1.000
_cell.length_c   1.000
_cell.angle_alpha   90.00
_cell.angle_beta   90.00
_cell.angle_gamma   90.00
#
_symmetry.space_group_name_H-M   'P 1'
#
loop_
_entity.id
_entity.type
_entity.pdbx_description
1 polymer ?
#
loop_
_entity_poly.entity_id
_entity_poly.type
_entity_poly.pdbx_seq_one_letter_code
_entity_poly.pdbx_strand_id
1 'polypeptide(L)'
;KTTLRALKALGFTHVTDGFGDLPYVRSGMTFLPIAFLRKYAFSDREGMTTIVIHANHSTVAELKAYEEMLDANRENIVPYSDFFKLEARPQCMTARIREYVLAFGKGLAARLGRLKNQHV
;
A
#
# COMPACT_ATOMS: atom_id res chain seq x y z
N LYS A 1 -6.72 -13.86 8.72
CA LYS A 1 -5.95 -15.15 8.75
C LYS A 1 -6.51 -16.17 7.76
N THR A 2 -7.83 -16.26 7.59
CA THR A 2 -8.50 -17.26 6.72
C THR A 2 -8.18 -16.98 5.24
N THR A 3 -8.25 -15.73 4.80
CA THR A 3 -7.99 -15.33 3.40
C THR A 3 -6.59 -15.72 2.93
N LEU A 4 -5.54 -15.43 3.72
CA LEU A 4 -4.16 -15.80 3.35
C LEU A 4 -3.96 -17.32 3.27
N ARG A 5 -4.63 -18.10 4.11
CA ARG A 5 -4.58 -19.56 4.03
C ARG A 5 -5.24 -20.08 2.75
N ALA A 6 -6.39 -19.51 2.38
CA ALA A 6 -7.07 -19.87 1.14
C ALA A 6 -6.23 -19.52 -0.10
N LEU A 7 -5.67 -18.32 -0.16
CA LEU A 7 -4.79 -17.91 -1.25
C LEU A 7 -3.58 -18.83 -1.38
N LYS A 8 -2.94 -19.16 -0.26
CA LYS A 8 -1.79 -20.08 -0.26
C LYS A 8 -2.18 -21.49 -0.73
N ALA A 9 -3.33 -22.01 -0.31
CA ALA A 9 -3.84 -23.30 -0.76
C ALA A 9 -4.14 -23.34 -2.27
N LEU A 10 -4.47 -22.18 -2.87
CA LEU A 10 -4.68 -21.99 -4.29
C LEU A 10 -3.38 -21.71 -5.07
N GLY A 11 -2.20 -21.77 -4.42
CA GLY A 11 -0.91 -21.58 -5.05
C GLY A 11 -0.45 -20.14 -5.20
N PHE A 12 -1.18 -19.16 -4.64
CA PHE A 12 -0.70 -17.78 -4.64
C PHE A 12 0.49 -17.62 -3.70
N THR A 13 1.52 -16.93 -4.17
CA THR A 13 2.76 -16.69 -3.41
C THR A 13 2.92 -15.22 -3.01
N HIS A 14 2.28 -14.30 -3.73
CA HIS A 14 2.39 -12.86 -3.54
C HIS A 14 1.02 -12.22 -3.36
N VAL A 15 0.98 -11.15 -2.56
CA VAL A 15 -0.20 -10.30 -2.38
C VAL A 15 0.23 -8.84 -2.33
N THR A 16 -0.54 -7.96 -2.96
CA THR A 16 -0.36 -6.51 -2.84
C THR A 16 -1.21 -6.03 -1.69
N ASP A 17 -0.61 -5.86 -0.53
CA ASP A 17 -1.26 -5.40 0.70
C ASP A 17 -0.21 -5.00 1.74
N GLY A 18 -0.66 -4.37 2.82
CA GLY A 18 0.21 -3.90 3.89
C GLY A 18 0.92 -2.59 3.53
N PHE A 19 1.62 -2.03 4.50
CA PHE A 19 2.31 -0.74 4.35
C PHE A 19 3.80 -0.90 4.56
N GLY A 20 4.58 -0.33 3.66
CA GLY A 20 6.02 -0.39 3.73
C GLY A 20 6.71 0.15 2.47
N ASP A 21 8.02 0.09 2.49
CA ASP A 21 8.87 0.58 1.39
C ASP A 21 9.62 -0.57 0.68
N LEU A 22 9.54 -1.80 1.21
CA LEU A 22 10.19 -2.99 0.64
C LEU A 22 9.30 -4.23 0.81
N PRO A 23 9.36 -5.19 -0.12
CA PRO A 23 8.68 -6.47 0.02
C PRO A 23 9.06 -7.19 1.32
N TYR A 24 8.09 -7.86 1.94
CA TYR A 24 8.34 -8.64 3.14
C TYR A 24 7.55 -9.94 3.17
N VAL A 25 8.04 -10.92 3.92
CA VAL A 25 7.37 -12.21 4.11
C VAL A 25 6.59 -12.22 5.43
N ARG A 26 5.33 -12.60 5.35
CA ARG A 26 4.45 -12.83 6.50
C ARG A 26 3.52 -14.02 6.25
N SER A 27 3.44 -14.93 7.20
CA SER A 27 2.59 -16.14 7.09
C SER A 27 2.90 -17.02 5.85
N GLY A 28 4.15 -17.01 5.39
CA GLY A 28 4.60 -17.77 4.24
C GLY A 28 4.11 -17.23 2.89
N MET A 29 3.76 -15.95 2.82
CA MET A 29 3.44 -15.22 1.58
C MET A 29 4.27 -13.93 1.50
N THR A 30 4.64 -13.55 0.30
CA THR A 30 5.32 -12.28 0.03
C THR A 30 4.31 -11.16 -0.10
N PHE A 31 4.48 -10.12 0.70
CA PHE A 31 3.70 -8.91 0.64
C PHE A 31 4.43 -7.85 -0.18
N LEU A 32 3.74 -7.32 -1.18
CA LEU A 32 4.18 -6.20 -1.98
C LEU A 32 3.52 -4.95 -1.40
N PRO A 33 4.28 -4.06 -0.74
CA PRO A 33 3.69 -3.01 0.09
C PRO A 33 3.00 -1.92 -0.73
N ILE A 34 1.99 -1.31 -0.11
CA ILE A 34 1.28 -0.14 -0.60
C ILE A 34 1.76 1.08 0.17
N ALA A 35 1.94 2.20 -0.52
CA ALA A 35 2.27 3.47 0.10
C ALA A 35 1.15 3.95 1.03
N PHE A 36 1.51 4.21 2.29
CA PHE A 36 0.60 4.83 3.24
C PHE A 36 0.72 6.35 3.16
N LEU A 37 -0.37 7.06 2.92
CA LEU A 37 -0.44 8.54 2.86
C LEU A 37 0.37 9.24 1.74
N ARG A 38 0.97 8.53 0.80
CA ARG A 38 1.70 9.16 -0.30
C ARG A 38 0.80 9.30 -1.52
N LYS A 39 -0.11 10.27 -1.49
CA LYS A 39 -1.02 10.49 -2.61
C LYS A 39 -0.33 11.13 -3.83
N TYR A 40 0.58 12.10 -3.60
CA TYR A 40 1.13 12.94 -4.67
C TYR A 40 2.64 13.13 -4.58
N ALA A 41 3.36 12.24 -3.90
CA ALA A 41 4.81 12.36 -3.79
C ALA A 41 5.49 11.00 -3.75
N PHE A 42 6.63 10.89 -4.42
CA PHE A 42 7.56 9.80 -4.26
C PHE A 42 8.36 10.00 -2.97
N SER A 43 8.89 8.92 -2.43
CA SER A 43 9.73 8.97 -1.24
C SER A 43 11.20 9.10 -1.64
N ASP A 44 11.95 9.91 -0.92
CA ASP A 44 13.41 9.94 -1.02
C ASP A 44 14.09 8.72 -0.37
N ARG A 45 13.30 7.80 0.19
CA ARG A 45 13.83 6.57 0.79
C ARG A 45 14.04 5.53 -0.28
N GLU A 46 15.14 4.81 -0.17
CA GLU A 46 15.36 3.57 -0.91
C GLU A 46 14.22 2.60 -0.69
N GLY A 47 13.68 2.06 -1.77
CA GLY A 47 12.58 1.10 -1.70
C GLY A 47 11.75 1.05 -2.97
N MET A 48 10.77 0.18 -2.95
CA MET A 48 9.77 0.06 -4.00
C MET A 48 8.40 -0.12 -3.36
N THR A 49 7.43 0.69 -3.77
CA THR A 49 6.08 0.66 -3.22
C THR A 49 5.04 0.89 -4.31
N THR A 50 3.83 0.45 -4.07
CA THR A 50 2.69 0.67 -4.96
C THR A 50 1.91 1.89 -4.50
N ILE A 51 1.69 2.85 -5.39
CA ILE A 51 0.75 3.95 -5.17
C ILE A 51 -0.61 3.53 -5.77
N VAL A 52 -1.64 3.52 -4.93
CA VAL A 52 -2.99 3.14 -5.35
C VAL A 52 -3.80 4.40 -5.67
N ILE A 53 -4.26 4.52 -6.90
CA ILE A 53 -5.12 5.61 -7.38
C ILE A 53 -6.54 5.08 -7.58
N HIS A 54 -7.51 5.67 -6.88
CA HIS A 54 -8.92 5.34 -7.00
C HIS A 54 -9.62 6.35 -7.93
N ALA A 55 -9.48 6.15 -9.25
CA ALA A 55 -9.97 7.10 -10.26
C ALA A 55 -11.47 7.44 -10.11
N ASN A 56 -12.30 6.47 -9.74
CA ASN A 56 -13.77 6.66 -9.57
C ASN A 56 -14.14 7.55 -8.36
N HIS A 57 -13.22 7.78 -7.45
CA HIS A 57 -13.42 8.60 -6.27
C HIS A 57 -12.56 9.87 -6.27
N SER A 58 -11.79 10.07 -7.35
CA SER A 58 -10.91 11.23 -7.49
C SER A 58 -11.61 12.37 -8.23
N THR A 59 -11.42 13.57 -7.76
CA THR A 59 -11.81 14.79 -8.48
C THR A 59 -10.89 15.03 -9.67
N VAL A 60 -11.33 15.85 -10.62
CA VAL A 60 -10.51 16.26 -11.78
C VAL A 60 -9.19 16.90 -11.33
N ALA A 61 -9.22 17.71 -10.26
CA ALA A 61 -8.02 18.33 -9.71
C ALA A 61 -7.03 17.30 -9.13
N GLU A 62 -7.55 16.26 -8.45
CA GLU A 62 -6.72 15.16 -7.94
C GLU A 62 -6.12 14.33 -9.08
N LEU A 63 -6.89 14.05 -10.14
CA LEU A 63 -6.38 13.33 -11.32
C LEU A 63 -5.25 14.11 -11.99
N LYS A 64 -5.40 15.44 -12.12
CA LYS A 64 -4.35 16.30 -12.66
C LYS A 64 -3.09 16.28 -11.77
N ALA A 65 -3.24 16.33 -10.45
CA ALA A 65 -2.12 16.23 -9.53
C ALA A 65 -1.40 14.87 -9.62
N TYR A 66 -2.12 13.77 -9.89
CA TYR A 66 -1.51 12.46 -10.16
C TYR A 66 -0.75 12.47 -11.49
N GLU A 67 -1.31 13.06 -12.54
CA GLU A 67 -0.64 13.21 -13.84
C GLU A 67 0.69 13.96 -13.69
N GLU A 68 0.66 15.13 -13.04
CA GLU A 68 1.86 15.94 -12.77
C GLU A 68 2.91 15.17 -11.95
N MET A 69 2.48 14.43 -10.93
CA MET A 69 3.36 13.58 -10.12
C MET A 69 3.99 12.45 -10.95
N LEU A 70 3.22 11.77 -11.78
CA LEU A 70 3.70 10.67 -12.62
C LEU A 70 4.70 11.19 -13.68
N ASP A 71 4.42 12.33 -14.30
CA ASP A 71 5.30 12.93 -15.29
C ASP A 71 6.62 13.41 -14.69
N ALA A 72 6.57 14.04 -13.51
CA ALA A 72 7.75 14.47 -12.78
C ALA A 72 8.65 13.34 -12.28
N ASN A 73 8.12 12.12 -12.18
CA ASN A 73 8.84 10.96 -11.64
C ASN A 73 8.85 9.77 -12.60
N ARG A 74 8.71 10.01 -13.88
CA ARG A 74 8.61 8.97 -14.92
C ARG A 74 9.77 7.97 -14.89
N GLU A 75 10.98 8.43 -14.63
CA GLU A 75 12.19 7.61 -14.50
C GLU A 75 12.20 6.69 -13.27
N ASN A 76 11.43 7.02 -12.25
CA ASN A 76 11.29 6.23 -11.03
C ASN A 76 10.15 5.20 -11.11
N ILE A 77 9.38 5.21 -12.19
CA ILE A 77 8.28 4.27 -12.42
C ILE A 77 8.83 3.05 -13.13
N VAL A 78 8.72 1.90 -12.49
CA VAL A 78 9.25 0.64 -13.02
C VAL A 78 8.12 -0.35 -13.27
N PRO A 79 8.32 -1.34 -14.15
CA PRO A 79 7.36 -2.42 -14.36
C PRO A 79 7.05 -3.15 -13.05
N TYR A 80 5.78 -3.49 -12.82
CA TYR A 80 5.36 -4.21 -11.61
C TYR A 80 6.10 -5.54 -11.40
N SER A 81 6.51 -6.17 -12.50
CA SER A 81 7.33 -7.39 -12.48
C SER A 81 8.67 -7.24 -11.75
N ASP A 82 9.16 -6.01 -11.60
CA ASP A 82 10.43 -5.77 -10.92
C ASP A 82 10.32 -5.97 -9.39
N PHE A 83 9.10 -5.88 -8.83
CA PHE A 83 8.86 -6.28 -7.45
C PHE A 83 9.24 -7.74 -7.17
N PHE A 84 9.01 -8.63 -8.12
CA PHE A 84 9.31 -10.06 -7.97
C PHE A 84 10.81 -10.37 -7.99
N LYS A 85 11.63 -9.41 -8.43
CA LYS A 85 13.10 -9.53 -8.45
C LYS A 85 13.73 -9.12 -7.11
N LEU A 86 12.97 -8.40 -6.26
CA LEU A 86 13.45 -7.94 -4.98
C LEU A 86 13.40 -9.06 -3.94
N GLU A 87 14.48 -9.16 -3.17
CA GLU A 87 14.52 -10.08 -2.04
C GLU A 87 13.55 -9.63 -0.94
N ALA A 88 12.56 -10.48 -0.66
CA ALA A 88 11.63 -10.23 0.43
C ALA A 88 12.19 -10.72 1.75
N ARG A 89 12.29 -9.84 2.73
CA ARG A 89 12.79 -10.15 4.08
C ARG A 89 11.64 -10.46 5.05
N PRO A 90 11.87 -11.27 6.10
CA PRO A 90 10.89 -11.45 7.14
C PRO A 90 10.48 -10.09 7.73
N GLN A 91 9.16 -9.88 7.90
CA GLN A 91 8.68 -8.64 8.50
C GLN A 91 9.17 -8.53 9.95
N CYS A 92 9.93 -7.49 10.26
CA CYS A 92 10.41 -7.26 11.62
C CYS A 92 9.25 -6.86 12.55
N MET A 93 9.42 -7.10 13.86
CA MET A 93 8.40 -6.84 14.87
C MET A 93 7.95 -5.38 14.90
N THR A 94 8.89 -4.45 14.80
CA THR A 94 8.61 -3.00 14.80
C THR A 94 7.79 -2.56 13.60
N ALA A 95 8.10 -3.07 12.40
CA ALA A 95 7.32 -2.80 11.19
C ALA A 95 5.89 -3.37 11.33
N ARG A 96 5.76 -4.55 11.94
CA ARG A 96 4.46 -5.17 12.19
C ARG A 96 3.60 -4.36 13.18
N ILE A 97 4.19 -3.89 14.27
CA ILE A 97 3.51 -3.02 15.25
C ILE A 97 3.08 -1.72 14.57
N ARG A 98 3.98 -1.08 13.82
CA ARG A 98 3.69 0.15 13.06
C ARG A 98 2.51 -0.06 12.11
N GLU A 99 2.48 -1.15 11.36
CA GLU A 99 1.38 -1.49 10.44
C GLU A 99 0.04 -1.64 11.19
N TYR A 100 0.04 -2.31 12.35
CA TYR A 100 -1.16 -2.43 13.18
C TYR A 100 -1.67 -1.08 13.69
N VAL A 101 -0.78 -0.23 14.18
CA VAL A 101 -1.13 1.11 14.67
C VAL A 101 -1.72 1.97 13.54
N LEU A 102 -1.11 1.93 12.36
CA LEU A 102 -1.59 2.68 11.19
C LEU A 102 -2.96 2.15 10.71
N ALA A 103 -3.13 0.83 10.63
CA ALA A 103 -4.40 0.21 10.24
C ALA A 103 -5.52 0.52 11.25
N PHE A 104 -5.21 0.48 12.53
CA PHE A 104 -6.15 0.82 13.60
C PHE A 104 -6.55 2.29 13.54
N GLY A 105 -5.59 3.20 13.41
CA GLY A 105 -5.84 4.65 13.28
C GLY A 105 -6.71 4.98 12.07
N LYS A 106 -6.45 4.35 10.91
CA LYS A 106 -7.28 4.50 9.70
C LYS A 106 -8.70 3.99 9.92
N GLY A 107 -8.86 2.85 10.59
CA GLY A 107 -10.16 2.29 10.94
C GLY A 107 -10.96 3.19 11.88
N LEU A 108 -10.30 3.77 12.87
CA LEU A 108 -10.92 4.72 13.82
C LEU A 108 -11.36 6.01 13.11
N ALA A 109 -10.50 6.60 12.31
CA ALA A 109 -10.81 7.81 11.54
C ALA A 109 -12.00 7.59 10.58
N ALA A 110 -12.06 6.43 9.92
CA ALA A 110 -13.19 6.07 9.04
C ALA A 110 -14.51 5.89 9.82
N ARG A 111 -14.47 5.40 11.06
CA ARG A 111 -15.65 5.30 11.93
C ARG A 111 -16.14 6.66 12.39
N LEU A 112 -15.24 7.53 12.83
CA LEU A 112 -15.56 8.90 13.26
C LEU A 112 -16.11 9.74 12.12
N GLY A 113 -15.56 9.62 10.91
CA GLY A 113 -16.06 10.29 9.73
C GLY A 113 -17.49 9.88 9.36
N ARG A 114 -17.83 8.59 9.51
CA ARG A 114 -19.21 8.10 9.29
C ARG A 114 -20.21 8.64 10.31
N LEU A 115 -19.82 8.73 11.58
CA LEU A 115 -20.67 9.30 12.63
C LEU A 115 -20.96 10.79 12.39
N LYS A 116 -19.97 11.54 11.90
CA LYS A 116 -20.14 12.96 11.58
C LYS A 116 -21.11 13.21 10.42
N ASN A 117 -21.15 12.31 9.44
CA ASN A 117 -22.05 12.42 8.27
C ASN A 117 -23.47 11.90 8.53
N GLN A 118 -23.74 11.27 9.68
CA GLN A 118 -25.09 10.84 10.08
C GLN A 118 -25.86 11.92 10.88
N HIS A 119 -25.22 13.03 11.22
CA HIS A 119 -25.81 14.14 11.98
C HIS A 119 -25.99 15.42 11.14
N VAL A 120 -26.01 15.30 9.80
CA VAL A 120 -26.33 16.42 8.89
C VAL A 120 -27.63 16.11 8.12
#